data_115a7bc6feaf7ea96f057f185f06b968
#
_entry.id   115a7bc6feaf7ea96f057f185f06b968
#
_cell.length_a   1.000
_cell.length_b   1.000
_cell.length_c   1.000
_cell.angle_alpha   90.00
_cell.angle_beta   90.00
_cell.angle_gamma   90.00
#
_symmetry.space_group_name_H-M   'P 1'
#
loop_
_entity.id
_entity.type
_entity.pdbx_description
1 polymer ?
#
loop_
_entity_poly.entity_id
_entity_poly.type
_entity_poly.pdbx_seq_one_letter_code
_entity_poly.pdbx_strand_id
1 'polypeptide(L)'
;MRTNLPYVYAAILDVLGYRQRLEEDRNKASLDFKDELHRALQSLNTFNEATYSYQAISDTIILTCSDRDNFIEFLQVLKEIMIAFLKENLFIRGGVAYSQHFKSGQITYSHAIAKAHEIESNMALYPRIVVDHNIIEMFKSSNDISDLINSNLVCILNSAYFINILDEYNWREVYLCARKLYEHDKEFLLKHEVEFSKHDWFENYIFTSPYADQSFNRYIPQIRLLEFD
;
A
#
# COMPACT_ATOMS: atom_id res chain seq x y z
N MET A 1 -14.66 16.36 -32.86
CA MET A 1 -14.99 16.61 -31.44
C MET A 1 -13.90 15.98 -30.62
N ARG A 2 -13.13 16.72 -29.81
CA ARG A 2 -12.25 16.13 -28.82
C ARG A 2 -13.18 15.61 -27.72
N THR A 3 -13.36 14.29 -27.63
CA THR A 3 -14.04 13.66 -26.51
C THR A 3 -13.20 13.93 -25.26
N ASN A 4 -13.70 14.80 -24.40
CA ASN A 4 -13.04 15.10 -23.13
C ASN A 4 -13.25 13.87 -22.23
N LEU A 5 -12.22 13.04 -22.07
CA LEU A 5 -12.27 11.89 -21.20
C LEU A 5 -12.37 12.34 -19.73
N PRO A 6 -13.18 11.68 -18.91
CA PRO A 6 -13.25 12.01 -17.49
C PRO A 6 -11.91 11.76 -16.79
N TYR A 7 -11.66 12.52 -15.74
CA TYR A 7 -10.52 12.33 -14.84
C TYR A 7 -10.94 11.47 -13.65
N VAL A 8 -10.06 10.57 -13.25
CA VAL A 8 -10.27 9.72 -12.07
C VAL A 8 -8.99 9.65 -11.25
N TYR A 9 -9.13 9.37 -9.96
CA TYR A 9 -8.03 8.82 -9.18
C TYR A 9 -7.91 7.33 -9.49
N ALA A 10 -6.68 6.86 -9.70
CA ALA A 10 -6.39 5.46 -9.86
C ALA A 10 -5.26 5.05 -8.94
N ALA A 11 -5.41 3.89 -8.30
CA ALA A 11 -4.35 3.22 -7.57
C ALA A 11 -4.02 1.89 -8.25
N ILE A 12 -2.74 1.58 -8.35
CA ILE A 12 -2.24 0.23 -8.62
C ILE A 12 -1.53 -0.23 -7.36
N LEU A 13 -1.94 -1.40 -6.88
CA LEU A 13 -1.36 -2.06 -5.72
C LEU A 13 -0.78 -3.41 -6.16
N ASP A 14 0.37 -3.76 -5.60
CA ASP A 14 1.10 -4.99 -5.87
C ASP A 14 1.36 -5.75 -4.57
N VAL A 15 1.05 -7.04 -4.54
CA VAL A 15 1.26 -7.90 -3.36
C VAL A 15 2.70 -8.38 -3.32
N LEU A 16 3.46 -7.92 -2.33
CA LEU A 16 4.86 -8.29 -2.17
C LEU A 16 5.02 -9.76 -1.77
N GLY A 17 6.00 -10.43 -2.39
CA GLY A 17 6.28 -11.84 -2.11
C GLY A 17 5.30 -12.82 -2.76
N TYR A 18 4.40 -12.39 -3.67
CA TYR A 18 3.37 -13.22 -4.30
C TYR A 18 3.92 -14.53 -4.89
N ARG A 19 5.01 -14.46 -5.68
CA ARG A 19 5.61 -15.65 -6.31
C ARG A 19 6.14 -16.64 -5.29
N GLN A 20 6.81 -16.13 -4.23
CA GLN A 20 7.31 -16.96 -3.14
C GLN A 20 6.17 -17.70 -2.44
N ARG A 21 5.08 -17.00 -2.12
CA ARG A 21 3.90 -17.59 -1.47
C ARG A 21 3.23 -18.67 -2.33
N LEU A 22 3.14 -18.46 -3.64
CA LEU A 22 2.65 -19.47 -4.57
C LEU A 22 3.55 -20.74 -4.59
N GLU A 23 4.88 -20.54 -4.51
CA GLU A 23 5.82 -21.66 -4.44
C GLU A 23 5.71 -22.42 -3.11
N GLU A 24 5.50 -21.71 -2.01
CA GLU A 24 5.26 -22.31 -0.70
C GLU A 24 3.99 -23.17 -0.70
N ASP A 25 2.87 -22.65 -1.19
CA ASP A 25 1.62 -23.40 -1.33
C ASP A 25 1.84 -24.66 -2.18
N ARG A 26 2.53 -24.52 -3.32
CA ARG A 26 2.84 -25.67 -4.18
C ARG A 26 3.70 -26.72 -3.47
N ASN A 27 4.74 -26.28 -2.73
CA ASN A 27 5.66 -27.19 -2.06
C ASN A 27 5.04 -27.91 -0.87
N LYS A 28 4.12 -27.23 -0.17
CA LYS A 28 3.36 -27.77 0.96
C LYS A 28 2.09 -28.53 0.53
N ALA A 29 1.73 -28.49 -0.76
CA ALA A 29 0.43 -28.94 -1.27
C ALA A 29 -0.75 -28.31 -0.48
N SER A 30 -0.64 -27.03 -0.12
CA SER A 30 -1.63 -26.23 0.60
C SER A 30 -2.24 -25.15 -0.29
N LEU A 31 -3.24 -24.45 0.24
CA LEU A 31 -3.86 -23.26 -0.35
C LEU A 31 -3.90 -22.10 0.67
N ASP A 32 -2.97 -22.10 1.61
CA ASP A 32 -2.95 -21.15 2.73
C ASP A 32 -2.85 -19.70 2.22
N PHE A 33 -1.94 -19.46 1.29
CA PHE A 33 -1.78 -18.13 0.66
C PHE A 33 -3.01 -17.70 -0.14
N LYS A 34 -3.61 -18.60 -0.90
CA LYS A 34 -4.87 -18.31 -1.60
C LYS A 34 -5.96 -17.85 -0.63
N ASP A 35 -6.06 -18.49 0.52
CA ASP A 35 -7.08 -18.16 1.53
C ASP A 35 -6.75 -16.85 2.25
N GLU A 36 -5.47 -16.56 2.55
CA GLU A 36 -5.01 -15.25 3.05
C GLU A 36 -5.34 -14.13 2.06
N LEU A 37 -4.98 -14.30 0.80
CA LEU A 37 -5.28 -13.33 -0.26
C LEU A 37 -6.79 -13.10 -0.43
N HIS A 38 -7.58 -14.18 -0.38
CA HIS A 38 -9.04 -14.07 -0.47
C HIS A 38 -9.62 -13.26 0.69
N ARG A 39 -9.19 -13.51 1.94
CA ARG A 39 -9.64 -12.74 3.11
C ARG A 39 -9.24 -11.27 3.02
N ALA A 40 -7.99 -10.98 2.59
CA ALA A 40 -7.54 -9.61 2.39
C ALA A 40 -8.38 -8.87 1.33
N LEU A 41 -8.71 -9.54 0.21
CA LEU A 41 -9.55 -8.98 -0.86
C LEU A 41 -11.01 -8.77 -0.45
N GLN A 42 -11.50 -9.46 0.58
CA GLN A 42 -12.87 -9.22 1.10
C GLN A 42 -13.04 -7.79 1.63
N SER A 43 -11.97 -7.12 2.05
CA SER A 43 -12.02 -5.70 2.43
C SER A 43 -12.51 -4.80 1.30
N LEU A 44 -12.30 -5.18 0.04
CA LEU A 44 -12.76 -4.44 -1.14
C LEU A 44 -14.29 -4.49 -1.33
N ASN A 45 -14.97 -5.48 -0.76
CA ASN A 45 -16.42 -5.65 -0.90
C ASN A 45 -17.22 -4.66 -0.03
N THR A 46 -16.57 -3.91 0.86
CA THR A 46 -17.22 -2.95 1.75
C THR A 46 -17.36 -1.56 1.11
N PHE A 47 -16.73 -1.33 -0.04
CA PHE A 47 -16.70 -0.02 -0.69
C PHE A 47 -17.93 0.22 -1.58
N ASN A 48 -18.30 1.50 -1.69
CA ASN A 48 -19.42 1.92 -2.53
C ASN A 48 -19.10 1.75 -4.02
N GLU A 49 -19.70 0.76 -4.68
CA GLU A 49 -19.49 0.45 -6.10
C GLU A 49 -19.89 1.58 -7.05
N ALA A 50 -20.69 2.55 -6.61
CA ALA A 50 -21.06 3.72 -7.42
C ALA A 50 -19.88 4.71 -7.53
N THR A 51 -19.01 4.77 -6.52
CA THR A 51 -17.88 5.69 -6.43
C THR A 51 -16.56 4.99 -6.81
N TYR A 52 -16.43 3.72 -6.41
CA TYR A 52 -15.20 2.94 -6.57
C TYR A 52 -15.41 1.77 -7.53
N SER A 53 -14.43 1.53 -8.38
CA SER A 53 -14.38 0.32 -9.19
C SER A 53 -13.02 -0.35 -8.96
N TYR A 54 -13.04 -1.66 -8.73
CA TYR A 54 -11.79 -2.39 -8.56
C TYR A 54 -11.72 -3.62 -9.47
N GLN A 55 -10.49 -4.07 -9.71
CA GLN A 55 -10.17 -5.30 -10.42
C GLN A 55 -8.90 -5.90 -9.82
N ALA A 56 -8.96 -7.15 -9.41
CA ALA A 56 -7.79 -7.91 -8.94
C ALA A 56 -7.40 -8.95 -9.99
N ILE A 57 -6.13 -8.95 -10.37
CA ILE A 57 -5.55 -9.89 -11.35
C ILE A 57 -4.20 -10.34 -10.80
N SER A 58 -4.10 -11.61 -10.39
CA SER A 58 -2.86 -12.14 -9.80
C SER A 58 -2.47 -11.34 -8.54
N ASP A 59 -1.29 -10.74 -8.53
CA ASP A 59 -0.73 -9.89 -7.49
C ASP A 59 -1.13 -8.41 -7.60
N THR A 60 -1.77 -8.03 -8.69
CA THR A 60 -2.09 -6.63 -8.99
C THR A 60 -3.56 -6.32 -8.70
N ILE A 61 -3.79 -5.24 -7.94
CA ILE A 61 -5.12 -4.69 -7.69
C ILE A 61 -5.17 -3.29 -8.29
N ILE A 62 -6.16 -3.06 -9.15
CA ILE A 62 -6.44 -1.76 -9.75
C ILE A 62 -7.69 -1.22 -9.06
N LEU A 63 -7.59 -0.05 -8.45
CA LEU A 63 -8.72 0.65 -7.84
C LEU A 63 -8.87 2.02 -8.49
N THR A 64 -10.10 2.41 -8.84
CA THR A 64 -10.39 3.74 -9.39
C THR A 64 -11.51 4.40 -8.62
N CYS A 65 -11.39 5.73 -8.44
CA CYS A 65 -12.40 6.60 -7.87
C CYS A 65 -12.78 7.67 -8.92
N SER A 66 -14.04 7.71 -9.29
CA SER A 66 -14.54 8.64 -10.32
C SER A 66 -14.93 10.01 -9.76
N ASP A 67 -15.04 10.13 -8.45
CA ASP A 67 -15.40 11.38 -7.79
C ASP A 67 -14.13 12.19 -7.45
N ARG A 68 -14.05 13.39 -8.04
CA ARG A 68 -12.90 14.29 -7.87
C ARG A 68 -12.78 14.81 -6.43
N ASP A 69 -13.90 15.05 -5.79
CA ASP A 69 -13.94 15.69 -4.47
C ASP A 69 -13.69 14.67 -3.34
N ASN A 70 -13.62 13.39 -3.69
CA ASN A 70 -13.52 12.27 -2.74
C ASN A 70 -12.10 11.74 -2.54
N PHE A 71 -11.06 12.57 -2.77
CA PHE A 71 -9.68 12.11 -2.66
C PHE A 71 -9.28 11.66 -1.26
N ILE A 72 -9.69 12.40 -0.24
CA ILE A 72 -9.38 12.06 1.16
C ILE A 72 -10.01 10.73 1.54
N GLU A 73 -11.27 10.51 1.15
CA GLU A 73 -11.95 9.23 1.36
C GLU A 73 -11.25 8.10 0.56
N PHE A 74 -10.78 8.38 -0.66
CA PHE A 74 -10.01 7.42 -1.45
C PHE A 74 -8.70 7.02 -0.75
N LEU A 75 -8.00 7.96 -0.12
CA LEU A 75 -6.82 7.66 0.70
C LEU A 75 -7.18 6.81 1.91
N GLN A 76 -8.32 7.08 2.57
CA GLN A 76 -8.80 6.29 3.69
C GLN A 76 -9.09 4.84 3.27
N VAL A 77 -9.76 4.65 2.13
CA VAL A 77 -9.99 3.32 1.53
C VAL A 77 -8.66 2.58 1.30
N LEU A 78 -7.65 3.25 0.74
CA LEU A 78 -6.34 2.65 0.49
C LEU A 78 -5.60 2.32 1.79
N LYS A 79 -5.72 3.14 2.84
CA LYS A 79 -5.22 2.85 4.19
C LYS A 79 -5.85 1.57 4.74
N GLU A 80 -7.16 1.42 4.64
CA GLU A 80 -7.90 0.25 5.12
C GLU A 80 -7.50 -1.02 4.38
N ILE A 81 -7.29 -0.94 3.06
CA ILE A 81 -6.76 -2.04 2.25
C ILE A 81 -5.38 -2.45 2.75
N MET A 82 -4.44 -1.50 2.94
CA MET A 82 -3.10 -1.82 3.45
C MET A 82 -3.15 -2.54 4.80
N ILE A 83 -4.00 -2.08 5.72
CA ILE A 83 -4.16 -2.69 7.04
C ILE A 83 -4.78 -4.10 6.91
N ALA A 84 -5.79 -4.27 6.05
CA ALA A 84 -6.42 -5.56 5.82
C ALA A 84 -5.42 -6.60 5.27
N PHE A 85 -4.59 -6.22 4.31
CA PHE A 85 -3.55 -7.10 3.79
C PHE A 85 -2.50 -7.44 4.87
N LEU A 86 -2.08 -6.46 5.64
CA LEU A 86 -1.12 -6.69 6.74
C LEU A 86 -1.67 -7.66 7.80
N LYS A 87 -2.96 -7.59 8.12
CA LYS A 87 -3.63 -8.55 9.04
C LYS A 87 -3.58 -9.99 8.53
N GLU A 88 -3.58 -10.17 7.23
CA GLU A 88 -3.45 -11.46 6.55
C GLU A 88 -1.99 -11.83 6.22
N ASN A 89 -1.02 -11.23 6.90
CA ASN A 89 0.42 -11.44 6.72
C ASN A 89 0.91 -11.14 5.29
N LEU A 90 0.36 -10.10 4.66
CA LEU A 90 0.73 -9.67 3.33
C LEU A 90 1.14 -8.20 3.33
N PHE A 91 2.30 -7.90 2.77
CA PHE A 91 2.64 -6.54 2.41
C PHE A 91 2.11 -6.20 1.02
N ILE A 92 1.62 -4.97 0.86
CA ILE A 92 1.35 -4.39 -0.44
C ILE A 92 2.14 -3.09 -0.61
N ARG A 93 2.41 -2.76 -1.85
CA ARG A 93 2.96 -1.46 -2.29
C ARG A 93 2.09 -0.91 -3.40
N GLY A 94 2.26 0.35 -3.77
CA GLY A 94 1.43 0.89 -4.84
C GLY A 94 1.76 2.31 -5.24
N GLY A 95 1.04 2.76 -6.27
CA GLY A 95 1.07 4.13 -6.75
C GLY A 95 -0.33 4.68 -6.95
N VAL A 96 -0.51 5.98 -6.65
CA VAL A 96 -1.76 6.72 -6.86
C VAL A 96 -1.52 7.86 -7.82
N ALA A 97 -2.38 7.97 -8.84
CA ALA A 97 -2.35 9.07 -9.80
C ALA A 97 -3.76 9.61 -10.10
N TYR A 98 -3.82 10.83 -10.64
CA TYR A 98 -5.04 11.46 -11.11
C TYR A 98 -4.88 11.88 -12.56
N SER A 99 -5.66 11.30 -13.47
CA SER A 99 -5.59 11.60 -14.91
C SER A 99 -6.83 11.09 -15.65
N GLN A 100 -6.78 11.23 -16.98
CA GLN A 100 -7.85 10.79 -17.88
C GLN A 100 -8.05 9.28 -17.85
N HIS A 101 -9.32 8.86 -17.89
CA HIS A 101 -9.72 7.45 -17.84
C HIS A 101 -10.95 7.21 -18.71
N PHE A 102 -10.93 6.08 -19.40
CA PHE A 102 -12.07 5.57 -20.16
C PHE A 102 -12.19 4.06 -19.99
N LYS A 103 -13.38 3.61 -19.68
CA LYS A 103 -13.69 2.17 -19.60
C LYS A 103 -15.00 1.91 -20.34
N SER A 104 -14.99 1.00 -21.30
CA SER A 104 -16.19 0.55 -21.99
C SER A 104 -16.06 -0.93 -22.35
N GLY A 105 -16.96 -1.76 -21.83
CA GLY A 105 -16.91 -3.20 -22.01
C GLY A 105 -15.56 -3.78 -21.58
N GLN A 106 -14.84 -4.39 -22.52
CA GLN A 106 -13.54 -5.04 -22.26
C GLN A 106 -12.33 -4.08 -22.42
N ILE A 107 -12.56 -2.85 -22.92
CA ILE A 107 -11.48 -1.90 -23.19
C ILE A 107 -11.37 -0.92 -22.02
N THR A 108 -10.16 -0.84 -21.47
CA THR A 108 -9.76 0.20 -20.53
C THR A 108 -8.63 1.01 -21.17
N TYR A 109 -8.89 2.31 -21.41
CA TYR A 109 -7.90 3.28 -21.88
C TYR A 109 -7.71 4.33 -20.77
N SER A 110 -6.56 4.31 -20.10
CA SER A 110 -6.39 5.10 -18.88
C SER A 110 -4.96 5.61 -18.72
N HIS A 111 -4.80 6.92 -18.79
CA HIS A 111 -3.57 7.58 -18.36
C HIS A 111 -3.38 7.52 -16.84
N ALA A 112 -4.49 7.54 -16.07
CA ALA A 112 -4.42 7.42 -14.60
C ALA A 112 -3.81 6.09 -14.16
N ILE A 113 -4.27 4.96 -14.73
CA ILE A 113 -3.74 3.63 -14.43
C ILE A 113 -2.29 3.50 -14.88
N ALA A 114 -1.95 3.96 -16.10
CA ALA A 114 -0.58 3.92 -16.60
C ALA A 114 0.39 4.71 -15.69
N LYS A 115 -0.04 5.90 -15.24
CA LYS A 115 0.77 6.73 -14.32
C LYS A 115 0.88 6.12 -12.93
N ALA A 116 -0.20 5.55 -12.39
CA ALA A 116 -0.16 4.85 -11.12
C ALA A 116 0.80 3.65 -11.15
N HIS A 117 0.82 2.90 -12.27
CA HIS A 117 1.77 1.80 -12.47
C HIS A 117 3.22 2.29 -12.57
N GLU A 118 3.48 3.40 -13.28
CA GLU A 118 4.82 4.01 -13.33
C GLU A 118 5.32 4.37 -11.93
N ILE A 119 4.45 4.96 -11.09
CA ILE A 119 4.78 5.33 -9.70
C ILE A 119 5.02 4.08 -8.85
N GLU A 120 4.16 3.07 -8.94
CA GLU A 120 4.32 1.80 -8.25
C GLU A 120 5.68 1.18 -8.58
N SER A 121 5.98 1.02 -9.85
CA SER A 121 7.19 0.33 -10.31
C SER A 121 8.49 1.08 -10.00
N ASN A 122 8.50 2.41 -10.06
CA ASN A 122 9.71 3.22 -9.96
C ASN A 122 9.93 3.83 -8.57
N MET A 123 8.87 4.05 -7.77
CA MET A 123 8.95 4.81 -6.52
C MET A 123 8.49 4.01 -5.29
N ALA A 124 7.65 3.00 -5.44
CA ALA A 124 7.13 2.21 -4.33
C ALA A 124 8.00 0.96 -4.08
N LEU A 125 9.27 1.15 -3.76
CA LEU A 125 10.20 0.04 -3.49
C LEU A 125 9.87 -0.71 -2.19
N TYR A 126 9.24 -0.03 -1.23
CA TYR A 126 8.91 -0.51 0.10
C TYR A 126 7.40 -0.70 0.28
N PRO A 127 6.92 -1.33 1.36
CA PRO A 127 5.50 -1.50 1.66
C PRO A 127 4.83 -0.16 1.93
N ARG A 128 4.56 0.60 0.90
CA ARG A 128 3.89 1.91 0.93
C ARG A 128 3.16 2.17 -0.38
N ILE A 129 2.11 2.97 -0.32
CA ILE A 129 1.42 3.48 -1.51
C ILE A 129 1.86 4.93 -1.73
N VAL A 130 2.56 5.18 -2.83
CA VAL A 130 3.11 6.49 -3.19
C VAL A 130 2.04 7.30 -3.91
N VAL A 131 1.89 8.56 -3.52
CA VAL A 131 0.95 9.52 -4.10
C VAL A 131 1.69 10.40 -5.12
N ASP A 132 1.13 10.55 -6.32
CA ASP A 132 1.69 11.43 -7.35
C ASP A 132 1.86 12.86 -6.82
N HIS A 133 3.04 13.42 -7.00
CA HIS A 133 3.35 14.80 -6.64
C HIS A 133 2.36 15.80 -7.27
N ASN A 134 1.90 15.54 -8.48
CA ASN A 134 0.93 16.40 -9.15
C ASN A 134 -0.40 16.53 -8.42
N ILE A 135 -0.84 15.50 -7.69
CA ILE A 135 -2.04 15.57 -6.85
C ILE A 135 -1.80 16.57 -5.71
N ILE A 136 -0.64 16.50 -5.07
CA ILE A 136 -0.30 17.44 -3.97
C ILE A 136 -0.24 18.88 -4.47
N GLU A 137 0.35 19.11 -5.63
CA GLU A 137 0.39 20.45 -6.25
C GLU A 137 -1.02 20.96 -6.66
N MET A 138 -1.90 20.05 -7.08
CA MET A 138 -3.29 20.37 -7.36
C MET A 138 -4.01 20.87 -6.09
N PHE A 139 -3.84 20.19 -4.95
CA PHE A 139 -4.41 20.59 -3.65
C PHE A 139 -3.84 21.93 -3.15
N LYS A 140 -2.53 22.16 -3.34
CA LYS A 140 -1.91 23.47 -3.03
C LYS A 140 -2.51 24.58 -3.86
N SER A 141 -2.77 24.33 -5.15
CA SER A 141 -3.27 25.33 -6.10
C SER A 141 -4.75 25.68 -5.89
N SER A 142 -5.55 24.72 -5.37
CA SER A 142 -6.99 24.92 -5.09
C SER A 142 -7.27 25.45 -3.68
N ASN A 143 -6.24 25.66 -2.83
CA ASN A 143 -6.34 25.99 -1.40
C ASN A 143 -6.97 24.89 -0.51
N ASP A 144 -7.14 23.68 -1.03
CA ASP A 144 -7.70 22.54 -0.28
C ASP A 144 -6.62 21.75 0.48
N ILE A 145 -5.38 22.22 0.43
CA ILE A 145 -4.23 21.56 1.08
C ILE A 145 -4.39 21.40 2.59
N SER A 146 -5.14 22.32 3.22
CA SER A 146 -5.42 22.27 4.66
C SER A 146 -6.20 21.02 5.05
N ASP A 147 -7.17 20.63 4.24
CA ASP A 147 -8.00 19.43 4.50
C ASP A 147 -7.16 18.17 4.35
N LEU A 148 -6.29 18.12 3.34
CA LEU A 148 -5.36 17.02 3.18
C LEU A 148 -4.36 16.92 4.34
N ILE A 149 -3.82 18.03 4.83
CA ILE A 149 -2.93 18.06 6.00
C ILE A 149 -3.68 17.58 7.25
N ASN A 150 -4.88 18.12 7.50
CA ASN A 150 -5.69 17.78 8.66
C ASN A 150 -6.16 16.32 8.67
N SER A 151 -6.25 15.69 7.50
CA SER A 151 -6.60 14.27 7.41
C SER A 151 -5.54 13.34 8.02
N ASN A 152 -4.30 13.78 8.13
CA ASN A 152 -3.14 12.97 8.54
C ASN A 152 -2.91 11.69 7.69
N LEU A 153 -3.47 11.63 6.46
CA LEU A 153 -3.39 10.46 5.59
C LEU A 153 -2.18 10.45 4.66
N VAL A 154 -1.39 11.53 4.63
CA VAL A 154 -0.21 11.62 3.77
C VAL A 154 1.04 11.93 4.59
N CYS A 155 2.07 11.10 4.40
CA CYS A 155 3.42 11.33 4.90
C CYS A 155 4.34 11.79 3.77
N ILE A 156 5.46 12.39 4.15
CA ILE A 156 6.57 12.70 3.25
C ILE A 156 7.86 12.11 3.78
N LEU A 157 8.59 11.42 2.94
CA LEU A 157 9.95 10.95 3.22
C LEU A 157 10.77 11.00 1.93
N ASN A 158 11.92 11.66 1.98
CA ASN A 158 12.83 11.78 0.84
C ASN A 158 12.12 12.23 -0.45
N SER A 159 11.35 13.31 -0.34
CA SER A 159 10.53 13.90 -1.43
C SER A 159 9.43 13.01 -2.02
N ALA A 160 9.19 11.82 -1.50
CA ALA A 160 8.07 10.99 -1.87
C ALA A 160 6.90 11.18 -0.91
N TYR A 161 5.73 11.50 -1.43
CA TYR A 161 4.47 11.47 -0.68
C TYR A 161 3.91 10.06 -0.70
N PHE A 162 3.44 9.58 0.45
CA PHE A 162 2.85 8.24 0.55
C PHE A 162 1.77 8.19 1.63
N ILE A 163 0.92 7.19 1.56
CA ILE A 163 -0.19 7.04 2.49
C ILE A 163 0.33 6.71 3.89
N ASN A 164 -0.15 7.49 4.87
CA ASN A 164 0.03 7.19 6.28
C ASN A 164 -1.04 6.21 6.77
N ILE A 165 -0.62 5.02 7.18
CA ILE A 165 -1.55 4.02 7.71
C ILE A 165 -1.66 4.05 9.25
N LEU A 166 -0.80 4.83 9.93
CA LEU A 166 -0.71 4.85 11.39
C LEU A 166 -1.54 5.99 11.98
N ASP A 167 -2.19 5.71 13.10
CA ASP A 167 -2.81 6.67 13.99
C ASP A 167 -2.69 6.21 15.45
N GLU A 168 -3.18 7.01 16.40
CA GLU A 168 -3.12 6.70 17.84
C GLU A 168 -3.90 5.44 18.24
N TYR A 169 -4.90 5.04 17.45
CA TYR A 169 -5.77 3.89 17.75
C TYR A 169 -5.24 2.58 17.17
N ASN A 170 -4.54 2.64 16.03
CA ASN A 170 -4.15 1.45 15.28
C ASN A 170 -2.65 1.12 15.36
N TRP A 171 -1.80 2.02 15.87
CA TRP A 171 -0.34 1.81 15.89
C TRP A 171 0.06 0.46 16.47
N ARG A 172 -0.53 0.09 17.62
CA ARG A 172 -0.24 -1.19 18.30
C ARG A 172 -0.65 -2.39 17.45
N GLU A 173 -1.80 -2.33 16.81
CA GLU A 173 -2.28 -3.41 15.95
C GLU A 173 -1.36 -3.60 14.74
N VAL A 174 -1.00 -2.50 14.06
CA VAL A 174 -0.08 -2.51 12.91
C VAL A 174 1.28 -3.06 13.30
N TYR A 175 1.82 -2.65 14.46
CA TYR A 175 3.07 -3.20 14.99
C TYR A 175 3.00 -4.71 15.20
N LEU A 176 1.94 -5.21 15.85
CA LEU A 176 1.79 -6.65 16.12
C LEU A 176 1.65 -7.47 14.83
N CYS A 177 0.91 -6.96 13.85
CA CYS A 177 0.78 -7.60 12.54
C CYS A 177 2.12 -7.62 11.78
N ALA A 178 2.84 -6.50 11.76
CA ALA A 178 4.13 -6.42 11.09
C ALA A 178 5.18 -7.33 11.73
N ARG A 179 5.22 -7.39 13.08
CA ARG A 179 6.07 -8.33 13.81
C ARG A 179 5.74 -9.79 13.48
N LYS A 180 4.44 -10.13 13.45
CA LYS A 180 3.98 -11.50 13.12
C LYS A 180 4.41 -11.87 11.70
N LEU A 181 4.27 -10.97 10.74
CA LEU A 181 4.71 -11.18 9.36
C LEU A 181 6.24 -11.38 9.29
N TYR A 182 7.01 -10.55 10.00
CA TYR A 182 8.47 -10.71 10.07
C TYR A 182 8.87 -12.08 10.64
N GLU A 183 8.28 -12.51 11.76
CA GLU A 183 8.57 -13.82 12.35
C GLU A 183 8.16 -14.99 11.43
N HIS A 184 7.09 -14.83 10.66
CA HIS A 184 6.68 -15.80 9.66
C HIS A 184 7.71 -15.94 8.53
N ASP A 185 8.25 -14.83 8.04
CA ASP A 185 9.16 -14.80 6.89
C ASP A 185 10.64 -14.92 7.29
N LYS A 186 10.96 -14.95 8.56
CA LYS A 186 12.29 -14.80 9.13
C LYS A 186 13.36 -15.69 8.50
N GLU A 187 13.10 -16.99 8.33
CA GLU A 187 14.05 -17.92 7.72
C GLU A 187 14.34 -17.60 6.27
N PHE A 188 13.33 -17.17 5.52
CA PHE A 188 13.48 -16.71 4.15
C PHE A 188 14.32 -15.44 4.08
N LEU A 189 14.04 -14.47 4.95
CA LEU A 189 14.70 -13.16 5.00
C LEU A 189 16.19 -13.24 5.29
N LEU A 190 16.66 -14.28 6.01
CA LEU A 190 18.10 -14.51 6.26
C LEU A 190 18.94 -14.68 4.99
N LYS A 191 18.30 -15.01 3.86
CA LYS A 191 18.96 -15.27 2.56
C LYS A 191 18.57 -14.25 1.49
N HIS A 192 17.66 -13.32 1.80
CA HIS A 192 17.05 -12.41 0.83
C HIS A 192 17.08 -10.97 1.36
N GLU A 193 18.20 -10.29 1.13
CA GLU A 193 18.46 -8.95 1.68
C GLU A 193 17.46 -7.89 1.16
N VAL A 194 17.02 -8.01 -0.09
CA VAL A 194 16.05 -7.08 -0.69
C VAL A 194 14.70 -7.18 0.03
N GLU A 195 14.26 -8.39 0.32
CA GLU A 195 13.01 -8.63 1.06
C GLU A 195 13.16 -8.22 2.52
N PHE A 196 14.30 -8.50 3.14
CA PHE A 196 14.64 -8.04 4.50
C PHE A 196 14.57 -6.51 4.59
N SER A 197 15.10 -5.78 3.62
CA SER A 197 15.07 -4.32 3.62
C SER A 197 13.65 -3.73 3.61
N LYS A 198 12.66 -4.45 3.10
CA LYS A 198 11.25 -4.04 3.13
C LYS A 198 10.68 -4.11 4.55
N HIS A 199 11.01 -5.16 5.29
CA HIS A 199 10.62 -5.30 6.70
C HIS A 199 11.33 -4.25 7.58
N ASP A 200 12.63 -4.04 7.36
CA ASP A 200 13.40 -3.02 8.09
C ASP A 200 12.86 -1.61 7.85
N TRP A 201 12.54 -1.27 6.60
CA TRP A 201 11.91 -0.01 6.28
C TRP A 201 10.56 0.15 7.00
N PHE A 202 9.73 -0.90 7.02
CA PHE A 202 8.41 -0.84 7.62
C PHE A 202 8.48 -0.74 9.16
N GLU A 203 9.42 -1.46 9.80
CA GLU A 203 9.68 -1.28 11.23
C GLU A 203 10.14 0.15 11.54
N ASN A 204 11.07 0.70 10.75
CA ASN A 204 11.51 2.09 10.90
C ASN A 204 10.36 3.07 10.74
N TYR A 205 9.45 2.87 9.78
CA TYR A 205 8.25 3.68 9.61
C TYR A 205 7.36 3.63 10.86
N ILE A 206 7.12 2.46 11.43
CA ILE A 206 6.33 2.30 12.66
C ILE A 206 6.95 3.07 13.82
N PHE A 207 8.27 2.93 14.06
CA PHE A 207 8.95 3.52 15.21
C PHE A 207 9.32 5.00 15.05
N THR A 208 9.35 5.53 13.85
CA THR A 208 9.52 6.97 13.58
C THR A 208 8.21 7.74 13.48
N SER A 209 7.07 7.05 13.53
CA SER A 209 5.75 7.66 13.58
C SER A 209 5.57 8.49 14.86
N PRO A 210 4.85 9.63 14.80
CA PRO A 210 4.49 10.40 16.00
C PRO A 210 3.60 9.63 16.99
N TYR A 211 3.01 8.51 16.57
CA TYR A 211 2.16 7.63 17.38
C TYR A 211 2.93 6.49 18.05
N ALA A 212 4.25 6.43 17.88
CA ALA A 212 5.07 5.32 18.36
C ALA A 212 5.03 5.18 19.89
N ASP A 213 4.67 3.98 20.36
CA ASP A 213 4.72 3.63 21.78
C ASP A 213 6.12 3.12 22.12
N GLN A 214 6.87 3.92 22.90
CA GLN A 214 8.25 3.65 23.29
C GLN A 214 8.39 2.47 24.28
N SER A 215 7.29 1.92 24.79
CA SER A 215 7.31 0.72 25.62
C SER A 215 7.52 -0.58 24.81
N PHE A 216 7.35 -0.53 23.49
CA PHE A 216 7.58 -1.64 22.59
C PHE A 216 9.03 -1.66 22.09
N ASN A 217 9.60 -2.86 21.99
CA ASN A 217 10.92 -3.07 21.42
C ASN A 217 10.86 -3.30 19.91
N ARG A 218 11.93 -2.95 19.21
CA ARG A 218 12.12 -3.35 17.83
C ARG A 218 12.12 -4.87 17.71
N TYR A 219 11.51 -5.40 16.64
CA TYR A 219 11.44 -6.84 16.39
C TYR A 219 12.48 -7.32 15.39
N ILE A 220 13.08 -6.41 14.62
CA ILE A 220 14.21 -6.72 13.73
C ILE A 220 15.54 -6.62 14.51
N PRO A 221 16.41 -7.63 14.41
CA PRO A 221 17.70 -7.60 15.10
C PRO A 221 18.56 -6.39 14.70
N GLN A 222 19.08 -5.70 15.70
CA GLN A 222 20.02 -4.60 15.49
C GLN A 222 21.40 -5.13 15.14
N ILE A 223 22.22 -4.30 14.47
CA ILE A 223 23.62 -4.59 14.17
C ILE A 223 24.38 -4.89 15.47
N ARG A 224 25.12 -5.99 15.49
CA ARG A 224 25.98 -6.38 16.61
C ARG A 224 27.42 -6.49 16.12
N LEU A 225 28.37 -6.18 17.00
CA LEU A 225 29.75 -6.50 16.75
C LEU A 225 29.96 -8.02 16.79
N LEU A 226 30.88 -8.51 15.97
CA LEU A 226 31.28 -9.92 16.01
C LEU A 226 31.99 -10.19 17.34
N GLU A 227 31.45 -11.09 18.14
CA GLU A 227 32.04 -11.61 19.36
C GLU A 227 32.35 -13.08 19.12
N PHE A 228 33.52 -13.51 19.62
CA PHE A 228 33.92 -14.92 19.62
C PHE A 228 33.66 -15.47 21.01
N ASP A 229 32.82 -16.46 21.10
CA ASP A 229 32.53 -17.23 22.33
C ASP A 229 33.77 -18.07 22.72
#